data_c611d46c65d092cd48a75635a5066d35
#
_entry.id   c611d46c65d092cd48a75635a5066d35
#
_cell.length_a   1.000
_cell.length_b   1.000
_cell.length_c   1.000
_cell.angle_alpha   90.00
_cell.angle_beta   90.00
_cell.angle_gamma   90.00
#
_symmetry.space_group_name_H-M   'P 1'
#
loop_
_entity.id
_entity.type
_entity.pdbx_description
1 polymer ?
#
loop_
_entity_poly.entity_id
_entity_poly.type
_entity_poly.pdbx_seq_one_letter_code
_entity_poly.pdbx_strand_id
1 'polypeptide(L)'
;MLTWYKSGTAQQKKTFWACYSGWALDSFDMQMFSFLLPALTVVWGLNKAEVGLLGTVALIVTAIGGWGAGILSDRYGRARILVLAIVWFTLFGVLAGFAQSYQQLLVFRTLQGLGFGGEWAVGAALMAEVIDPRHRGKAMGYVQSGFALGWALAVLVATLLLAWLPHDMAWRVAFWSGVIPATIVLFIRRHVKDSAVFERARQSRAPKASLASVLDRKYARSLTLSSVLVIGLQAGCYAILVWLPSLLNQRKVAAASMIVTVLIMAVGSFCGFVAAADLSDRIGRRPTLIGLAVCAWVVTAGYMFLPLNTGLATVLSFLVGFSAIGMFAALGPFLSEMFPTHVRTTCMGFAYNVGKSVGAGSVVGVGVLSTHIGLANAMGTFCLGAYAIAVFGILLLPETRGIAIETIGDADPTSDAPVVTTPSGTVTSAAAARP
;
A
#
# COMPACT_ATOMS: atom_id res chain seq x y z
N MET A 1 16.22 1.77 -17.65
CA MET A 1 15.31 1.84 -16.49
C MET A 1 14.53 3.16 -16.41
N LEU A 2 15.15 4.32 -16.53
CA LEU A 2 14.50 5.65 -16.39
C LEU A 2 14.15 6.35 -17.72
N THR A 3 14.06 5.63 -18.83
CA THR A 3 13.72 6.21 -20.14
C THR A 3 12.36 6.91 -20.14
N TRP A 4 11.34 6.29 -19.52
CA TRP A 4 10.01 6.86 -19.38
C TRP A 4 10.01 8.20 -18.62
N TYR A 5 10.86 8.32 -17.58
CA TYR A 5 10.98 9.55 -16.80
C TYR A 5 11.68 10.65 -17.60
N LYS A 6 12.74 10.30 -18.36
CA LYS A 6 13.48 11.28 -19.20
C LYS A 6 12.57 11.85 -20.27
N SER A 7 11.80 11.02 -20.96
CA SER A 7 10.84 11.42 -22.00
C SER A 7 9.53 12.01 -21.47
N GLY A 8 9.27 11.89 -20.16
CA GLY A 8 8.04 12.35 -19.54
C GLY A 8 7.90 13.88 -19.52
N THR A 9 6.64 14.34 -19.63
CA THR A 9 6.28 15.76 -19.54
C THR A 9 6.56 16.32 -18.14
N ALA A 10 6.64 17.67 -18.03
CA ALA A 10 6.82 18.33 -16.74
C ALA A 10 5.70 18.00 -15.75
N GLN A 11 4.45 17.82 -16.22
CA GLN A 11 3.32 17.41 -15.39
C GLN A 11 3.50 15.99 -14.88
N GLN A 12 3.89 15.03 -15.72
CA GLN A 12 4.15 13.65 -15.33
C GLN A 12 5.23 13.56 -14.24
N LYS A 13 6.34 14.31 -14.40
CA LYS A 13 7.42 14.37 -13.40
C LYS A 13 6.95 14.97 -12.08
N LYS A 14 6.17 16.07 -12.11
CA LYS A 14 5.61 16.69 -10.89
C LYS A 14 4.65 15.74 -10.19
N THR A 15 3.76 15.08 -10.92
CA THR A 15 2.81 14.09 -10.38
C THR A 15 3.55 12.90 -9.76
N PHE A 16 4.58 12.39 -10.44
CA PHE A 16 5.42 11.32 -9.91
C PHE A 16 6.03 11.68 -8.55
N TRP A 17 6.71 12.81 -8.45
CA TRP A 17 7.33 13.23 -7.20
C TRP A 17 6.32 13.54 -6.09
N ALA A 18 5.16 14.07 -6.46
CA ALA A 18 4.08 14.30 -5.51
C ALA A 18 3.53 12.99 -4.92
N CYS A 19 3.30 11.97 -5.75
CA CYS A 19 2.85 10.66 -5.30
C CYS A 19 3.97 9.90 -4.54
N TYR A 20 5.20 9.94 -5.04
CA TYR A 20 6.35 9.29 -4.42
C TYR A 20 6.63 9.83 -3.00
N SER A 21 6.73 11.16 -2.88
CA SER A 21 7.00 11.80 -1.60
C SER A 21 5.83 11.67 -0.61
N GLY A 22 4.59 11.69 -1.11
CA GLY A 22 3.41 11.45 -0.28
C GLY A 22 3.40 10.03 0.28
N TRP A 23 3.66 9.04 -0.55
CA TRP A 23 3.72 7.65 -0.13
C TRP A 23 4.91 7.37 0.82
N ALA A 24 6.05 8.04 0.62
CA ALA A 24 7.18 7.98 1.56
C ALA A 24 6.83 8.60 2.91
N LEU A 25 6.10 9.73 2.91
CA LEU A 25 5.63 10.37 4.14
C LEU A 25 4.64 9.49 4.90
N ASP A 26 3.67 8.87 4.19
CA ASP A 26 2.70 7.96 4.77
C ASP A 26 3.39 6.78 5.47
N SER A 27 4.35 6.15 4.77
CA SER A 27 5.18 5.08 5.33
C SER A 27 6.00 5.53 6.53
N PHE A 28 6.62 6.71 6.44
CA PHE A 28 7.42 7.28 7.53
C PHE A 28 6.60 7.40 8.81
N ASP A 29 5.43 8.02 8.75
CA ASP A 29 4.60 8.27 9.92
C ASP A 29 3.99 6.96 10.49
N MET A 30 3.51 6.08 9.61
CA MET A 30 2.95 4.80 10.03
C MET A 30 3.99 3.92 10.74
N GLN A 31 5.19 3.84 10.20
CA GLN A 31 6.26 3.02 10.76
C GLN A 31 6.87 3.67 11.99
N MET A 32 7.02 5.00 12.02
CA MET A 32 7.47 5.75 13.20
C MET A 32 6.66 5.36 14.43
N PHE A 33 5.33 5.34 14.32
CA PHE A 33 4.45 4.94 15.42
C PHE A 33 4.77 3.55 15.97
N SER A 34 5.04 2.58 15.09
CA SER A 34 5.35 1.21 15.51
C SER A 34 6.62 1.14 16.39
N PHE A 35 7.61 1.99 16.11
CA PHE A 35 8.84 2.08 16.90
C PHE A 35 8.66 2.85 18.21
N LEU A 36 7.62 3.70 18.30
CA LEU A 36 7.32 4.46 19.52
C LEU A 36 6.46 3.69 20.54
N LEU A 37 5.79 2.62 20.12
CA LEU A 37 4.91 1.83 21.00
C LEU A 37 5.60 1.36 22.29
N PRO A 38 6.85 0.85 22.27
CA PRO A 38 7.54 0.46 23.51
C PRO A 38 7.76 1.64 24.46
N ALA A 39 8.14 2.82 23.93
CA ALA A 39 8.33 4.03 24.72
C ALA A 39 7.03 4.51 25.35
N LEU A 40 5.93 4.55 24.58
CA LEU A 40 4.60 4.91 25.07
C LEU A 40 4.10 3.93 26.14
N THR A 41 4.41 2.64 25.99
CA THR A 41 4.07 1.62 26.98
C THR A 41 4.73 1.92 28.33
N VAL A 42 5.99 2.32 28.30
CA VAL A 42 6.74 2.65 29.54
C VAL A 42 6.24 3.97 30.15
N VAL A 43 6.06 5.02 29.32
CA VAL A 43 5.69 6.37 29.79
C VAL A 43 4.28 6.41 30.41
N TRP A 44 3.33 5.67 29.84
CA TRP A 44 1.94 5.69 30.31
C TRP A 44 1.49 4.41 30.98
N GLY A 45 2.37 3.42 31.20
CA GLY A 45 2.04 2.16 31.83
C GLY A 45 0.97 1.36 31.07
N LEU A 46 0.97 1.45 29.73
CA LEU A 46 -0.06 0.85 28.89
C LEU A 46 -0.01 -0.68 28.96
N ASN A 47 -1.17 -1.28 29.10
CA ASN A 47 -1.30 -2.72 28.97
C ASN A 47 -1.34 -3.17 27.49
N LYS A 48 -1.19 -4.48 27.25
CA LYS A 48 -1.15 -5.04 25.88
C LYS A 48 -2.42 -4.78 25.08
N ALA A 49 -3.58 -4.71 25.75
CA ALA A 49 -4.86 -4.44 25.10
C ALA A 49 -4.93 -2.97 24.62
N GLU A 50 -4.48 -2.02 25.43
CA GLU A 50 -4.43 -0.60 25.09
C GLU A 50 -3.47 -0.32 23.92
N VAL A 51 -2.29 -0.94 23.92
CA VAL A 51 -1.33 -0.88 22.81
C VAL A 51 -1.93 -1.47 21.53
N GLY A 52 -2.57 -2.63 21.65
CA GLY A 52 -3.27 -3.28 20.54
C GLY A 52 -4.42 -2.44 20.00
N LEU A 53 -5.18 -1.78 20.86
CA LEU A 53 -6.29 -0.91 20.47
C LEU A 53 -5.81 0.31 19.67
N LEU A 54 -4.73 0.97 20.10
CA LEU A 54 -4.11 2.09 19.36
C LEU A 54 -3.77 1.73 17.91
N GLY A 55 -3.15 0.57 17.70
CA GLY A 55 -2.80 0.09 16.37
C GLY A 55 -4.03 -0.33 15.54
N THR A 56 -4.94 -1.07 16.15
CA THR A 56 -6.12 -1.63 15.45
C THR A 56 -7.13 -0.55 15.05
N VAL A 57 -7.43 0.39 15.94
CA VAL A 57 -8.38 1.48 15.65
C VAL A 57 -7.88 2.34 14.49
N ALA A 58 -6.60 2.68 14.47
CA ALA A 58 -6.01 3.44 13.38
C ALA A 58 -6.14 2.70 12.03
N LEU A 59 -5.95 1.38 11.98
CA LEU A 59 -6.08 0.58 10.76
C LEU A 59 -7.54 0.51 10.26
N ILE A 60 -8.51 0.30 11.16
CA ILE A 60 -9.93 0.25 10.81
C ILE A 60 -10.38 1.60 10.24
N VAL A 61 -10.03 2.68 10.94
CA VAL A 61 -10.45 4.03 10.54
C VAL A 61 -9.76 4.48 9.26
N THR A 62 -8.54 4.02 9.00
CA THR A 62 -7.85 4.20 7.71
C THR A 62 -8.68 3.64 6.55
N ALA A 63 -9.36 2.50 6.75
CA ALA A 63 -10.24 1.95 5.71
C ALA A 63 -11.45 2.86 5.43
N ILE A 64 -12.09 3.36 6.48
CA ILE A 64 -13.23 4.31 6.36
C ILE A 64 -12.77 5.59 5.66
N GLY A 65 -11.62 6.14 6.07
CA GLY A 65 -11.01 7.31 5.44
C GLY A 65 -10.70 7.09 3.95
N GLY A 66 -10.18 5.91 3.60
CA GLY A 66 -9.88 5.54 2.22
C GLY A 66 -11.13 5.44 1.33
N TRP A 67 -12.21 4.90 1.85
CA TRP A 67 -13.50 4.88 1.12
C TRP A 67 -14.04 6.30 0.91
N GLY A 68 -14.02 7.12 1.95
CA GLY A 68 -14.42 8.52 1.88
C GLY A 68 -13.56 9.32 0.89
N ALA A 69 -12.24 9.21 0.99
CA ALA A 69 -11.31 9.88 0.09
C ALA A 69 -11.46 9.41 -1.37
N GLY A 70 -11.72 8.11 -1.59
CA GLY A 70 -12.02 7.56 -2.91
C GLY A 70 -13.22 8.27 -3.56
N ILE A 71 -14.36 8.30 -2.88
CA ILE A 71 -15.58 8.96 -3.35
C ILE A 71 -15.36 10.46 -3.57
N LEU A 72 -14.72 11.13 -2.60
CA LEU A 72 -14.45 12.55 -2.69
C LEU A 72 -13.52 12.87 -3.86
N SER A 73 -12.49 12.03 -4.09
CA SER A 73 -11.54 12.24 -5.18
C SER A 73 -12.16 12.03 -6.56
N ASP A 74 -13.07 11.06 -6.70
CA ASP A 74 -13.80 10.83 -7.93
C ASP A 74 -14.83 11.96 -8.22
N ARG A 75 -15.26 12.72 -7.20
CA ARG A 75 -16.19 13.86 -7.34
C ARG A 75 -15.50 15.22 -7.49
N TYR A 76 -14.47 15.47 -6.68
CA TYR A 76 -13.89 16.80 -6.51
C TYR A 76 -12.48 16.95 -7.09
N GLY A 77 -11.87 15.86 -7.53
CA GLY A 77 -10.53 15.82 -8.13
C GLY A 77 -9.50 15.12 -7.25
N ARG A 78 -8.57 14.44 -7.91
CA ARG A 78 -7.55 13.62 -7.23
C ARG A 78 -6.54 14.49 -6.50
N ALA A 79 -6.04 15.54 -7.18
CA ALA A 79 -5.01 16.42 -6.63
C ALA A 79 -5.48 17.15 -5.36
N ARG A 80 -6.74 17.63 -5.35
CA ARG A 80 -7.31 18.32 -4.18
C ARG A 80 -7.42 17.42 -2.97
N ILE A 81 -7.94 16.21 -3.15
CA ILE A 81 -8.15 15.27 -2.05
C ILE A 81 -6.82 14.77 -1.49
N LEU A 82 -5.79 14.59 -2.32
CA LEU A 82 -4.46 14.28 -1.85
C LEU A 82 -3.87 15.38 -0.95
N VAL A 83 -4.05 16.65 -1.30
CA VAL A 83 -3.62 17.78 -0.45
C VAL A 83 -4.37 17.78 0.86
N LEU A 84 -5.72 17.64 0.83
CA LEU A 84 -6.55 17.61 2.03
C LEU A 84 -6.17 16.45 2.96
N ALA A 85 -5.90 15.26 2.41
CA ALA A 85 -5.48 14.09 3.17
C ALA A 85 -4.18 14.36 3.94
N ILE A 86 -3.16 14.96 3.28
CA ILE A 86 -1.89 15.28 3.95
C ILE A 86 -2.09 16.34 5.04
N VAL A 87 -2.81 17.43 4.75
CA VAL A 87 -3.07 18.44 5.76
C VAL A 87 -3.77 17.84 6.98
N TRP A 88 -4.77 16.99 6.73
CA TRP A 88 -5.52 16.32 7.77
C TRP A 88 -4.64 15.40 8.64
N PHE A 89 -3.93 14.46 8.05
CA PHE A 89 -3.16 13.51 8.86
C PHE A 89 -1.95 14.18 9.53
N THR A 90 -1.34 15.21 8.90
CA THR A 90 -0.26 15.96 9.52
C THR A 90 -0.76 16.76 10.73
N LEU A 91 -1.91 17.42 10.62
CA LEU A 91 -2.52 18.15 11.74
C LEU A 91 -2.73 17.22 12.94
N PHE A 92 -3.38 16.07 12.73
CA PHE A 92 -3.65 15.14 13.82
C PHE A 92 -2.39 14.40 14.30
N GLY A 93 -1.38 14.23 13.45
CA GLY A 93 -0.05 13.77 13.86
C GLY A 93 0.63 14.73 14.81
N VAL A 94 0.61 16.04 14.50
CA VAL A 94 1.13 17.08 15.40
C VAL A 94 0.36 17.11 16.71
N LEU A 95 -0.97 17.07 16.67
CA LEU A 95 -1.81 17.03 17.87
C LEU A 95 -1.54 15.79 18.72
N ALA A 96 -1.26 14.65 18.09
CA ALA A 96 -0.85 13.44 18.80
C ALA A 96 0.41 13.65 19.64
N GLY A 97 1.39 14.41 19.16
CA GLY A 97 2.59 14.77 19.93
C GLY A 97 2.32 15.66 21.15
N PHE A 98 1.17 16.37 21.19
CA PHE A 98 0.73 17.17 22.34
C PHE A 98 -0.19 16.40 23.31
N ALA A 99 -0.50 15.15 23.05
CA ALA A 99 -1.39 14.38 23.90
C ALA A 99 -0.88 14.31 25.35
N GLN A 100 -1.80 14.49 26.31
CA GLN A 100 -1.55 14.46 27.75
C GLN A 100 -2.06 13.15 28.38
N SER A 101 -2.84 12.36 27.64
CA SER A 101 -3.40 11.10 28.11
C SER A 101 -3.54 10.11 26.97
N TYR A 102 -3.65 8.82 27.34
CA TYR A 102 -3.93 7.73 26.41
C TYR A 102 -5.17 8.01 25.54
N GLN A 103 -6.26 8.50 26.15
CA GLN A 103 -7.52 8.79 25.45
C GLN A 103 -7.35 9.87 24.39
N GLN A 104 -6.62 10.95 24.72
CA GLN A 104 -6.32 12.00 23.75
C GLN A 104 -5.48 11.46 22.58
N LEU A 105 -4.46 10.65 22.87
CA LEU A 105 -3.65 10.02 21.83
C LEU A 105 -4.51 9.10 20.96
N LEU A 106 -5.38 8.29 21.56
CA LEU A 106 -6.28 7.40 20.84
C LEU A 106 -7.19 8.17 19.89
N VAL A 107 -7.78 9.30 20.33
CA VAL A 107 -8.62 10.15 19.50
C VAL A 107 -7.82 10.77 18.35
N PHE A 108 -6.64 11.33 18.62
CA PHE A 108 -5.83 11.96 17.59
C PHE A 108 -5.32 10.94 16.57
N ARG A 109 -4.92 9.75 16.99
CA ARG A 109 -4.52 8.65 16.11
C ARG A 109 -5.68 8.13 15.27
N THR A 110 -6.88 8.06 15.85
CA THR A 110 -8.10 7.68 15.14
C THR A 110 -8.42 8.69 14.03
N LEU A 111 -8.38 9.97 14.33
CA LEU A 111 -8.62 11.03 13.35
C LEU A 111 -7.51 11.11 12.31
N GLN A 112 -6.26 10.90 12.71
CA GLN A 112 -5.12 10.80 11.79
C GLN A 112 -5.32 9.66 10.77
N GLY A 113 -5.82 8.50 11.24
CA GLY A 113 -6.13 7.34 10.40
C GLY A 113 -7.10 7.64 9.26
N LEU A 114 -8.06 8.55 9.44
CA LEU A 114 -8.96 8.99 8.35
C LEU A 114 -8.21 9.63 7.18
N GLY A 115 -7.13 10.38 7.45
CA GLY A 115 -6.32 11.01 6.41
C GLY A 115 -5.48 10.00 5.61
N PHE A 116 -4.94 8.98 6.27
CA PHE A 116 -4.07 7.99 5.64
C PHE A 116 -4.76 7.14 4.57
N GLY A 117 -6.04 6.83 4.76
CA GLY A 117 -6.72 5.82 3.94
C GLY A 117 -6.80 6.17 2.45
N GLY A 118 -6.89 7.46 2.13
CA GLY A 118 -7.04 7.92 0.76
C GLY A 118 -5.76 8.03 -0.04
N GLU A 119 -4.61 8.18 0.64
CA GLU A 119 -3.33 8.53 0.02
C GLU A 119 -2.94 7.55 -1.11
N TRP A 120 -2.94 6.26 -0.81
CA TRP A 120 -2.52 5.24 -1.76
C TRP A 120 -3.45 5.16 -2.98
N ALA A 121 -4.77 5.03 -2.76
CA ALA A 121 -5.73 4.82 -3.86
C ALA A 121 -5.83 6.05 -4.76
N VAL A 122 -5.87 7.25 -4.18
CA VAL A 122 -5.98 8.52 -4.92
C VAL A 122 -4.67 8.81 -5.67
N GLY A 123 -3.52 8.58 -5.04
CA GLY A 123 -2.20 8.73 -5.67
C GLY A 123 -1.99 7.75 -6.81
N ALA A 124 -2.36 6.47 -6.62
CA ALA A 124 -2.29 5.45 -7.65
C ALA A 124 -3.20 5.77 -8.85
N ALA A 125 -4.45 6.20 -8.60
CA ALA A 125 -5.36 6.61 -9.66
C ALA A 125 -4.84 7.82 -10.44
N LEU A 126 -4.37 8.86 -9.74
CA LEU A 126 -3.80 10.05 -10.37
C LEU A 126 -2.60 9.69 -11.25
N MET A 127 -1.68 8.87 -10.74
CA MET A 127 -0.50 8.45 -11.48
C MET A 127 -0.88 7.60 -12.71
N ALA A 128 -1.85 6.67 -12.56
CA ALA A 128 -2.33 5.82 -13.65
C ALA A 128 -2.96 6.61 -14.80
N GLU A 129 -3.62 7.73 -14.49
CA GLU A 129 -4.29 8.59 -15.46
C GLU A 129 -3.34 9.54 -16.20
N VAL A 130 -2.20 9.90 -15.60
CA VAL A 130 -1.24 10.87 -16.16
C VAL A 130 -0.17 10.18 -17.00
N ILE A 131 0.16 8.92 -16.71
CA ILE A 131 1.23 8.16 -17.35
C ILE A 131 0.73 7.37 -18.57
N ASP A 132 1.59 7.24 -19.60
CA ASP A 132 1.34 6.38 -20.75
C ASP A 132 1.09 4.92 -20.30
N PRO A 133 0.05 4.22 -20.83
CA PRO A 133 -0.26 2.83 -20.50
C PRO A 133 0.94 1.88 -20.55
N ARG A 134 1.86 2.10 -21.51
CA ARG A 134 3.08 1.28 -21.70
C ARG A 134 4.08 1.38 -20.56
N HIS A 135 4.03 2.45 -19.79
CA HIS A 135 4.98 2.72 -18.70
C HIS A 135 4.31 2.80 -17.32
N ARG A 136 3.02 2.48 -17.24
CA ARG A 136 2.20 2.63 -16.03
C ARG A 136 2.73 1.75 -14.90
N GLY A 137 3.05 0.50 -15.18
CA GLY A 137 3.62 -0.43 -14.21
C GLY A 137 4.92 0.12 -13.61
N LYS A 138 5.84 0.59 -14.47
CA LYS A 138 7.10 1.20 -14.03
C LYS A 138 6.87 2.42 -13.15
N ALA A 139 6.10 3.38 -13.63
CA ALA A 139 5.89 4.63 -12.91
C ALA A 139 5.23 4.41 -11.54
N MET A 140 4.16 3.60 -11.49
CA MET A 140 3.45 3.31 -10.25
C MET A 140 4.29 2.45 -9.30
N GLY A 141 5.04 1.48 -9.82
CA GLY A 141 5.93 0.67 -9.00
C GLY A 141 7.10 1.46 -8.44
N TYR A 142 7.64 2.44 -9.19
CA TYR A 142 8.63 3.36 -8.63
C TYR A 142 8.01 4.26 -7.55
N VAL A 143 6.76 4.71 -7.68
CA VAL A 143 6.05 5.42 -6.61
C VAL A 143 5.97 4.56 -5.35
N GLN A 144 5.68 3.26 -5.51
CA GLN A 144 5.63 2.32 -4.37
C GLN A 144 6.98 2.20 -3.65
N SER A 145 8.11 2.37 -4.32
CA SER A 145 9.43 2.33 -3.67
C SER A 145 9.65 3.46 -2.65
N GLY A 146 8.85 4.53 -2.72
CA GLY A 146 8.79 5.57 -1.68
C GLY A 146 8.44 5.00 -0.30
N PHE A 147 7.63 3.92 -0.23
CA PHE A 147 7.34 3.23 1.03
C PHE A 147 8.61 2.72 1.73
N ALA A 148 9.50 2.08 0.99
CA ALA A 148 10.76 1.56 1.54
C ALA A 148 11.67 2.68 2.06
N LEU A 149 11.71 3.83 1.35
CA LEU A 149 12.44 5.01 1.79
C LEU A 149 11.87 5.58 3.09
N GLY A 150 10.54 5.78 3.14
CA GLY A 150 9.86 6.28 4.33
C GLY A 150 10.06 5.36 5.54
N TRP A 151 9.98 4.05 5.32
CA TRP A 151 10.24 3.05 6.35
C TRP A 151 11.68 3.12 6.88
N ALA A 152 12.68 3.12 6.01
CA ALA A 152 14.09 3.23 6.42
C ALA A 152 14.36 4.53 7.19
N LEU A 153 13.81 5.67 6.75
CA LEU A 153 13.91 6.95 7.45
C LEU A 153 13.24 6.88 8.83
N ALA A 154 12.08 6.25 8.95
CA ALA A 154 11.39 6.08 10.23
C ALA A 154 12.23 5.30 11.24
N VAL A 155 12.85 4.19 10.81
CA VAL A 155 13.76 3.38 11.64
C VAL A 155 14.92 4.22 12.15
N LEU A 156 15.58 4.94 11.24
CA LEU A 156 16.74 5.78 11.58
C LEU A 156 16.36 6.90 12.54
N VAL A 157 15.32 7.67 12.23
CA VAL A 157 14.87 8.81 13.06
C VAL A 157 14.39 8.31 14.43
N ALA A 158 13.57 7.26 14.50
CA ALA A 158 13.11 6.69 15.76
C ALA A 158 14.29 6.23 16.64
N THR A 159 15.26 5.53 16.04
CA THR A 159 16.44 5.07 16.75
C THR A 159 17.27 6.22 17.33
N LEU A 160 17.50 7.28 16.53
CA LEU A 160 18.23 8.46 16.99
C LEU A 160 17.49 9.20 18.11
N LEU A 161 16.18 9.39 17.97
CA LEU A 161 15.38 10.09 18.98
C LEU A 161 15.35 9.30 20.30
N LEU A 162 15.17 7.98 20.25
CA LEU A 162 15.15 7.13 21.44
C LEU A 162 16.53 6.98 22.09
N ALA A 163 17.63 7.18 21.33
CA ALA A 163 18.99 7.17 21.87
C ALA A 163 19.41 8.48 22.54
N TRP A 164 18.89 9.63 22.07
CA TRP A 164 19.36 10.94 22.51
C TRP A 164 18.39 11.67 23.42
N LEU A 165 17.09 11.30 23.40
CA LEU A 165 16.08 11.98 24.19
C LEU A 165 15.47 11.05 25.24
N PRO A 166 15.03 11.58 26.41
CA PRO A 166 14.20 10.85 27.35
C PRO A 166 12.93 10.29 26.66
N HIS A 167 12.46 9.13 27.10
CA HIS A 167 11.33 8.44 26.46
C HIS A 167 10.05 9.29 26.36
N ASP A 168 9.79 10.13 27.37
CA ASP A 168 8.65 11.07 27.42
C ASP A 168 8.72 12.17 26.35
N MET A 169 9.91 12.60 25.94
CA MET A 169 10.12 13.59 24.89
C MET A 169 10.32 12.93 23.52
N ALA A 170 10.98 11.78 23.46
CA ALA A 170 11.31 11.10 22.19
C ALA A 170 10.08 10.84 21.34
N TRP A 171 9.00 10.30 21.91
CA TRP A 171 7.77 10.02 21.16
C TRP A 171 7.07 11.30 20.68
N ARG A 172 7.09 12.40 21.45
CA ARG A 172 6.52 13.69 21.06
C ARG A 172 7.25 14.27 19.85
N VAL A 173 8.59 14.36 19.96
CA VAL A 173 9.45 14.86 18.89
C VAL A 173 9.31 14.01 17.63
N ALA A 174 9.15 12.70 17.77
CA ALA A 174 8.93 11.81 16.65
C ALA A 174 7.62 12.13 15.90
N PHE A 175 6.51 12.39 16.60
CA PHE A 175 5.28 12.85 15.94
C PHE A 175 5.45 14.21 15.27
N TRP A 176 6.13 15.17 15.91
CA TRP A 176 6.37 16.49 15.33
C TRP A 176 7.34 16.46 14.15
N SER A 177 8.26 15.49 14.10
CA SER A 177 9.20 15.34 12.99
C SER A 177 8.51 15.09 11.64
N GLY A 178 7.30 14.53 11.65
CA GLY A 178 6.47 14.33 10.45
C GLY A 178 6.04 15.64 9.75
N VAL A 179 6.10 16.79 10.43
CA VAL A 179 5.79 18.11 9.83
C VAL A 179 6.80 18.48 8.73
N ILE A 180 8.06 18.12 8.91
CA ILE A 180 9.13 18.47 7.95
C ILE A 180 8.86 17.87 6.58
N PRO A 181 8.76 16.53 6.43
CA PRO A 181 8.46 15.92 5.13
C PRO A 181 7.06 16.32 4.64
N ALA A 182 6.06 16.50 5.51
CA ALA A 182 4.73 16.94 5.12
C ALA A 182 4.75 18.32 4.44
N THR A 183 5.51 19.28 4.96
CA THR A 183 5.68 20.61 4.35
C THR A 183 6.28 20.51 2.95
N ILE A 184 7.29 19.66 2.77
CA ILE A 184 7.92 19.41 1.46
C ILE A 184 6.89 18.83 0.48
N VAL A 185 6.12 17.85 0.93
CA VAL A 185 5.09 17.20 0.10
C VAL A 185 4.00 18.19 -0.30
N LEU A 186 3.52 19.02 0.63
CA LEU A 186 2.53 20.06 0.35
C LEU A 186 3.06 21.07 -0.68
N PHE A 187 4.32 21.47 -0.55
CA PHE A 187 4.96 22.35 -1.53
C PHE A 187 5.01 21.74 -2.93
N ILE A 188 5.36 20.45 -3.05
CA ILE A 188 5.38 19.75 -4.33
C ILE A 188 3.95 19.66 -4.89
N ARG A 189 2.97 19.28 -4.07
CA ARG A 189 1.59 19.01 -4.51
C ARG A 189 0.79 20.24 -4.92
N ARG A 190 1.05 21.40 -4.37
CA ARG A 190 0.36 22.65 -4.81
C ARG A 190 0.49 22.93 -6.31
N HIS A 191 1.48 22.34 -6.98
CA HIS A 191 1.74 22.49 -8.40
C HIS A 191 1.21 21.33 -9.26
N VAL A 192 0.55 20.35 -8.64
CA VAL A 192 -0.03 19.19 -9.34
C VAL A 192 -1.47 19.51 -9.72
N LYS A 193 -1.80 19.27 -10.99
CA LYS A 193 -3.16 19.41 -11.53
C LYS A 193 -3.80 18.04 -11.70
N ASP A 194 -5.12 18.01 -11.70
CA ASP A 194 -5.87 16.82 -12.05
C ASP A 194 -5.58 16.37 -13.49
N SER A 195 -5.83 15.10 -13.78
CA SER A 195 -5.58 14.52 -15.09
C SER A 195 -6.57 15.02 -16.14
N ALA A 196 -6.13 15.10 -17.41
CA ALA A 196 -7.03 15.39 -18.53
C ALA A 196 -8.13 14.32 -18.69
N VAL A 197 -7.82 13.07 -18.32
CA VAL A 197 -8.78 11.94 -18.33
C VAL A 197 -9.90 12.20 -17.31
N PHE A 198 -9.56 12.63 -16.11
CA PHE A 198 -10.53 12.99 -15.09
C PHE A 198 -11.39 14.19 -15.50
N GLU A 199 -10.79 15.25 -16.07
CA GLU A 199 -11.53 16.43 -16.50
C GLU A 199 -12.52 16.10 -17.61
N ARG A 200 -12.16 15.25 -18.57
CA ARG A 200 -13.09 14.75 -19.61
C ARG A 200 -14.22 13.91 -19.00
N ALA A 201 -13.90 12.98 -18.10
CA ALA A 201 -14.91 12.16 -17.42
C ALA A 201 -15.87 13.01 -16.56
N ARG A 202 -15.38 14.12 -15.97
CA ARG A 202 -16.22 15.07 -15.22
C ARG A 202 -17.18 15.87 -16.12
N GLN A 203 -16.75 16.19 -17.33
CA GLN A 203 -17.58 16.90 -18.32
C GLN A 203 -18.61 15.98 -18.99
N SER A 204 -18.34 14.68 -19.04
CA SER A 204 -19.31 13.69 -19.51
C SER A 204 -20.48 13.57 -18.51
N ARG A 205 -21.66 13.15 -19.01
CA ARG A 205 -22.83 12.86 -18.15
C ARG A 205 -22.70 11.54 -17.37
N ALA A 206 -21.48 11.04 -17.16
CA ALA A 206 -21.26 9.81 -16.42
C ALA A 206 -21.81 9.90 -14.98
N PRO A 207 -22.35 8.82 -14.43
CA PRO A 207 -22.86 8.78 -13.06
C PRO A 207 -21.75 9.21 -12.08
N LYS A 208 -22.12 10.05 -11.10
CA LYS A 208 -21.17 10.47 -10.06
C LYS A 208 -20.88 9.29 -9.14
N ALA A 209 -19.60 9.14 -8.76
CA ALA A 209 -19.18 8.13 -7.79
C ALA A 209 -19.98 8.22 -6.48
N SER A 210 -20.41 7.07 -5.99
CA SER A 210 -21.12 6.90 -4.72
C SER A 210 -20.78 5.56 -4.11
N LEU A 211 -21.09 5.33 -2.82
CA LEU A 211 -20.96 3.99 -2.23
C LEU A 211 -21.84 2.96 -2.96
N ALA A 212 -22.98 3.37 -3.52
CA ALA A 212 -23.83 2.50 -4.33
C ALA A 212 -23.11 1.99 -5.58
N SER A 213 -22.16 2.75 -6.15
CA SER A 213 -21.35 2.30 -7.27
C SER A 213 -20.48 1.09 -6.94
N VAL A 214 -20.06 0.94 -5.67
CA VAL A 214 -19.30 -0.21 -5.19
C VAL A 214 -20.17 -1.46 -5.14
N LEU A 215 -21.46 -1.30 -4.87
CA LEU A 215 -22.45 -2.37 -4.79
C LEU A 215 -23.11 -2.70 -6.13
N ASP A 216 -22.75 -1.99 -7.21
CA ASP A 216 -23.26 -2.26 -8.53
C ASP A 216 -22.83 -3.67 -8.99
N ARG A 217 -23.83 -4.47 -9.37
CA ARG A 217 -23.63 -5.86 -9.81
C ARG A 217 -22.63 -5.97 -10.96
N LYS A 218 -22.51 -4.94 -11.77
CA LYS A 218 -21.57 -4.84 -12.89
C LYS A 218 -20.10 -4.98 -12.41
N TYR A 219 -19.76 -4.41 -11.25
CA TYR A 219 -18.39 -4.42 -10.72
C TYR A 219 -18.19 -5.46 -9.62
N ALA A 220 -19.25 -6.09 -9.14
CA ALA A 220 -19.23 -6.94 -7.96
C ALA A 220 -18.19 -8.07 -8.06
N ARG A 221 -18.10 -8.77 -9.21
CA ARG A 221 -17.13 -9.86 -9.42
C ARG A 221 -15.70 -9.34 -9.33
N SER A 222 -15.35 -8.31 -10.12
CA SER A 222 -14.00 -7.73 -10.13
C SER A 222 -13.64 -7.14 -8.78
N LEU A 223 -14.57 -6.49 -8.10
CA LEU A 223 -14.36 -5.91 -6.79
C LEU A 223 -14.12 -6.97 -5.71
N THR A 224 -14.94 -8.03 -5.69
CA THR A 224 -14.80 -9.14 -4.73
C THR A 224 -13.46 -9.87 -4.94
N LEU A 225 -13.12 -10.25 -6.18
CA LEU A 225 -11.88 -10.94 -6.47
C LEU A 225 -10.65 -10.06 -6.21
N SER A 226 -10.72 -8.76 -6.52
CA SER A 226 -9.67 -7.81 -6.16
C SER A 226 -9.52 -7.67 -4.64
N SER A 227 -10.63 -7.65 -3.89
CA SER A 227 -10.59 -7.62 -2.43
C SER A 227 -9.98 -8.91 -1.85
N VAL A 228 -10.34 -10.08 -2.37
CA VAL A 228 -9.76 -11.38 -1.96
C VAL A 228 -8.25 -11.40 -2.22
N LEU A 229 -7.81 -10.93 -3.40
CA LEU A 229 -6.39 -10.77 -3.71
C LEU A 229 -5.69 -9.91 -2.65
N VAL A 230 -6.22 -8.71 -2.38
CA VAL A 230 -5.59 -7.76 -1.44
C VAL A 230 -5.63 -8.28 -0.01
N ILE A 231 -6.69 -8.97 0.42
CA ILE A 231 -6.76 -9.66 1.72
C ILE A 231 -5.58 -10.62 1.87
N GLY A 232 -5.36 -11.48 0.88
CA GLY A 232 -4.24 -12.42 0.92
C GLY A 232 -2.87 -11.73 0.98
N LEU A 233 -2.63 -10.73 0.12
CA LEU A 233 -1.37 -9.98 0.12
C LEU A 233 -1.12 -9.25 1.44
N GLN A 234 -2.12 -8.55 1.97
CA GLN A 234 -2.01 -7.78 3.22
C GLN A 234 -1.88 -8.70 4.44
N ALA A 235 -2.66 -9.79 4.50
CA ALA A 235 -2.59 -10.73 5.62
C ALA A 235 -1.21 -11.38 5.74
N GLY A 236 -0.62 -11.83 4.62
CA GLY A 236 0.74 -12.36 4.60
C GLY A 236 1.79 -11.33 5.02
N CYS A 237 1.68 -10.11 4.50
CA CYS A 237 2.57 -9.01 4.82
C CYS A 237 2.51 -8.63 6.32
N TYR A 238 1.31 -8.46 6.89
CA TYR A 238 1.15 -8.10 8.30
C TYR A 238 1.57 -9.21 9.26
N ALA A 239 1.30 -10.47 8.92
CA ALA A 239 1.76 -11.60 9.73
C ALA A 239 3.29 -11.60 9.88
N ILE A 240 4.02 -11.15 8.85
CA ILE A 240 5.48 -11.01 8.93
C ILE A 240 5.88 -9.73 9.66
N LEU A 241 5.44 -8.57 9.16
CA LEU A 241 5.96 -7.27 9.59
C LEU A 241 5.70 -6.98 11.06
N VAL A 242 4.54 -7.36 11.58
CA VAL A 242 4.16 -7.09 12.97
C VAL A 242 4.84 -8.05 13.96
N TRP A 243 4.96 -9.33 13.59
CA TRP A 243 5.47 -10.34 14.50
C TRP A 243 6.97 -10.62 14.37
N LEU A 244 7.62 -10.14 13.29
CA LEU A 244 9.05 -10.37 13.07
C LEU A 244 9.93 -9.89 14.22
N PRO A 245 9.75 -8.68 14.80
CA PRO A 245 10.57 -8.26 15.95
C PRO A 245 10.44 -9.22 17.14
N SER A 246 9.21 -9.68 17.43
CA SER A 246 8.94 -10.65 18.50
C SER A 246 9.60 -12.01 18.22
N LEU A 247 9.57 -12.48 16.99
CA LEU A 247 10.25 -13.71 16.56
C LEU A 247 11.77 -13.60 16.72
N LEU A 248 12.37 -12.50 16.29
CA LEU A 248 13.81 -12.24 16.41
C LEU A 248 14.22 -12.16 17.88
N ASN A 249 13.41 -11.53 18.73
CA ASN A 249 13.65 -11.48 20.17
C ASN A 249 13.60 -12.87 20.81
N GLN A 250 12.61 -13.71 20.47
CA GLN A 250 12.55 -15.10 20.92
C GLN A 250 13.76 -15.93 20.47
N ARG A 251 14.32 -15.63 19.30
CA ARG A 251 15.55 -16.22 18.77
C ARG A 251 16.83 -15.61 19.38
N LYS A 252 16.69 -14.73 20.38
CA LYS A 252 17.80 -14.05 21.09
C LYS A 252 18.71 -13.23 20.17
N VAL A 253 18.14 -12.65 19.10
CA VAL A 253 18.88 -11.73 18.20
C VAL A 253 19.06 -10.39 18.91
N ALA A 254 20.30 -9.87 18.93
CA ALA A 254 20.59 -8.60 19.57
C ALA A 254 19.82 -7.42 18.94
N ALA A 255 19.43 -6.43 19.72
CA ALA A 255 18.63 -5.28 19.27
C ALA A 255 19.24 -4.54 18.07
N ALA A 256 20.57 -4.34 18.07
CA ALA A 256 21.26 -3.74 16.92
C ALA A 256 21.09 -4.57 15.63
N SER A 257 21.14 -5.90 15.75
CA SER A 257 20.93 -6.80 14.61
C SER A 257 19.47 -6.79 14.12
N MET A 258 18.50 -6.52 15.00
CA MET A 258 17.09 -6.34 14.59
C MET A 258 16.92 -5.11 13.70
N ILE A 259 17.54 -3.97 14.05
CA ILE A 259 17.51 -2.75 13.22
C ILE A 259 18.13 -3.04 11.85
N VAL A 260 19.29 -3.69 11.82
CA VAL A 260 19.94 -4.08 10.56
C VAL A 260 19.04 -4.99 9.73
N THR A 261 18.38 -5.97 10.36
CA THR A 261 17.42 -6.87 9.69
C THR A 261 16.28 -6.10 9.03
N VAL A 262 15.70 -5.12 9.74
CA VAL A 262 14.61 -4.28 9.19
C VAL A 262 15.11 -3.38 8.06
N LEU A 263 16.31 -2.81 8.17
CA LEU A 263 16.91 -2.00 7.10
C LEU A 263 17.21 -2.85 5.85
N ILE A 264 17.72 -4.06 6.02
CA ILE A 264 17.95 -5.01 4.91
C ILE A 264 16.64 -5.37 4.24
N MET A 265 15.57 -5.58 5.01
CA MET A 265 14.24 -5.84 4.47
C MET A 265 13.69 -4.61 3.72
N ALA A 266 13.94 -3.39 4.19
CA ALA A 266 13.56 -2.16 3.49
C ALA A 266 14.33 -2.01 2.17
N VAL A 267 15.63 -2.32 2.14
CA VAL A 267 16.43 -2.36 0.90
C VAL A 267 15.89 -3.44 -0.05
N GLY A 268 15.58 -4.63 0.46
CA GLY A 268 14.94 -5.68 -0.30
C GLY A 268 13.61 -5.23 -0.91
N SER A 269 12.77 -4.53 -0.13
CA SER A 269 11.50 -3.97 -0.60
C SER A 269 11.70 -2.95 -1.72
N PHE A 270 12.67 -2.06 -1.59
CA PHE A 270 13.01 -1.09 -2.64
C PHE A 270 13.39 -1.79 -3.94
N CYS A 271 14.31 -2.76 -3.86
CA CYS A 271 14.71 -3.55 -5.02
C CYS A 271 13.52 -4.34 -5.61
N GLY A 272 12.68 -4.91 -4.75
CA GLY A 272 11.48 -5.63 -5.14
C GLY A 272 10.46 -4.75 -5.86
N PHE A 273 10.20 -3.54 -5.37
CA PHE A 273 9.32 -2.58 -6.03
C PHE A 273 9.83 -2.21 -7.43
N VAL A 274 11.13 -1.93 -7.55
CA VAL A 274 11.76 -1.59 -8.85
C VAL A 274 11.71 -2.77 -9.82
N ALA A 275 12.04 -3.97 -9.35
CA ALA A 275 12.01 -5.19 -10.17
C ALA A 275 10.56 -5.54 -10.59
N ALA A 276 9.61 -5.52 -9.66
CA ALA A 276 8.21 -5.79 -9.95
C ALA A 276 7.60 -4.77 -10.92
N ALA A 277 7.99 -3.51 -10.81
CA ALA A 277 7.57 -2.46 -11.73
C ALA A 277 8.01 -2.75 -13.18
N ASP A 278 9.29 -3.11 -13.37
CA ASP A 278 9.82 -3.41 -14.70
C ASP A 278 9.24 -4.73 -15.25
N LEU A 279 9.15 -5.75 -14.41
CA LEU A 279 8.62 -7.07 -14.76
C LEU A 279 7.13 -6.99 -15.12
N SER A 280 6.34 -6.23 -14.36
CA SER A 280 4.91 -6.01 -14.60
C SER A 280 4.62 -5.43 -16.00
N ASP A 281 5.46 -4.51 -16.49
CA ASP A 281 5.32 -3.96 -17.85
C ASP A 281 5.82 -4.93 -18.93
N ARG A 282 6.78 -5.83 -18.61
CA ARG A 282 7.37 -6.76 -19.58
C ARG A 282 6.57 -8.02 -19.78
N ILE A 283 6.20 -8.70 -18.70
CA ILE A 283 5.53 -10.02 -18.77
C ILE A 283 4.04 -9.95 -18.43
N GLY A 284 3.55 -8.83 -17.90
CA GLY A 284 2.17 -8.62 -17.48
C GLY A 284 2.00 -8.49 -15.97
N ARG A 285 0.83 -8.00 -15.56
CA ARG A 285 0.51 -7.75 -14.14
C ARG A 285 0.30 -9.06 -13.39
N ARG A 286 -0.53 -9.93 -13.97
CA ARG A 286 -0.90 -11.22 -13.38
C ARG A 286 0.30 -12.17 -13.20
N PRO A 287 1.16 -12.44 -14.19
CA PRO A 287 2.35 -13.29 -14.01
C PRO A 287 3.33 -12.72 -12.97
N THR A 288 3.52 -11.41 -12.94
CA THR A 288 4.39 -10.74 -11.96
C THR A 288 3.87 -10.94 -10.53
N LEU A 289 2.57 -10.72 -10.29
CA LEU A 289 1.96 -10.91 -8.98
C LEU A 289 2.04 -12.38 -8.54
N ILE A 290 1.76 -13.34 -9.43
CA ILE A 290 1.87 -14.80 -9.13
C ILE A 290 3.31 -15.15 -8.77
N GLY A 291 4.28 -14.75 -9.60
CA GLY A 291 5.69 -15.08 -9.37
C GLY A 291 6.21 -14.54 -8.05
N LEU A 292 5.88 -13.28 -7.71
CA LEU A 292 6.29 -12.68 -6.44
C LEU A 292 5.54 -13.26 -5.25
N ALA A 293 4.25 -13.60 -5.37
CA ALA A 293 3.49 -14.25 -4.30
C ALA A 293 4.03 -15.67 -4.01
N VAL A 294 4.36 -16.45 -5.04
CA VAL A 294 5.00 -17.76 -4.88
C VAL A 294 6.40 -17.62 -4.28
N CYS A 295 7.18 -16.65 -4.73
CA CYS A 295 8.48 -16.35 -4.14
C CYS A 295 8.35 -15.98 -2.65
N ALA A 296 7.41 -15.08 -2.30
CA ALA A 296 7.12 -14.70 -0.93
C ALA A 296 6.71 -15.92 -0.09
N TRP A 297 5.90 -16.82 -0.67
CA TRP A 297 5.47 -18.04 -0.02
C TRP A 297 6.66 -18.95 0.37
N VAL A 298 7.54 -19.25 -0.61
CA VAL A 298 8.71 -20.10 -0.40
C VAL A 298 9.71 -19.45 0.57
N VAL A 299 10.00 -18.16 0.38
CA VAL A 299 10.96 -17.42 1.22
C VAL A 299 10.46 -17.33 2.66
N THR A 300 9.17 -17.05 2.85
CA THR A 300 8.58 -16.99 4.19
C THR A 300 8.60 -18.35 4.88
N ALA A 301 8.28 -19.44 4.15
CA ALA A 301 8.39 -20.80 4.68
C ALA A 301 9.84 -21.08 5.14
N GLY A 302 10.82 -20.74 4.29
CA GLY A 302 12.24 -20.86 4.65
C GLY A 302 12.60 -20.04 5.90
N TYR A 303 12.12 -18.80 5.98
CA TYR A 303 12.39 -17.93 7.12
C TYR A 303 11.80 -18.47 8.44
N MET A 304 10.63 -19.08 8.40
CA MET A 304 9.91 -19.58 9.59
C MET A 304 10.40 -20.96 10.05
N PHE A 305 10.66 -21.86 9.11
CA PHE A 305 10.85 -23.28 9.41
C PHE A 305 12.32 -23.76 9.36
N LEU A 306 13.24 -23.03 8.69
CA LEU A 306 14.63 -23.42 8.65
C LEU A 306 15.40 -22.96 9.90
N PRO A 307 16.46 -23.70 10.29
CA PRO A 307 17.42 -23.23 11.29
C PRO A 307 18.22 -22.06 10.70
N LEU A 308 18.01 -20.85 11.23
CA LEU A 308 18.65 -19.64 10.72
C LEU A 308 19.98 -19.38 11.40
N ASN A 309 21.05 -19.28 10.63
CA ASN A 309 22.26 -18.55 11.00
C ASN A 309 22.15 -17.08 10.55
N THR A 310 23.05 -16.22 11.02
CA THR A 310 23.01 -14.77 10.72
C THR A 310 23.02 -14.48 9.22
N GLY A 311 23.83 -15.20 8.44
CA GLY A 311 23.92 -15.00 6.99
C GLY A 311 22.62 -15.36 6.28
N LEU A 312 22.07 -16.54 6.59
CA LEU A 312 20.79 -16.99 5.99
C LEU A 312 19.63 -16.06 6.39
N ALA A 313 19.58 -15.65 7.67
CA ALA A 313 18.56 -14.70 8.14
C ALA A 313 18.64 -13.37 7.39
N THR A 314 19.83 -12.86 7.11
CA THR A 314 20.06 -11.64 6.33
C THR A 314 19.54 -11.79 4.89
N VAL A 315 19.92 -12.86 4.22
CA VAL A 315 19.48 -13.14 2.84
C VAL A 315 17.95 -13.30 2.77
N LEU A 316 17.37 -14.07 3.66
CA LEU A 316 15.93 -14.29 3.69
C LEU A 316 15.16 -13.01 4.06
N SER A 317 15.70 -12.14 4.93
CA SER A 317 15.10 -10.84 5.23
C SER A 317 15.07 -9.94 3.99
N PHE A 318 16.16 -9.89 3.23
CA PHE A 318 16.17 -9.19 1.94
C PHE A 318 15.12 -9.77 0.98
N LEU A 319 15.05 -11.09 0.84
CA LEU A 319 14.11 -11.76 -0.07
C LEU A 319 12.64 -11.63 0.36
N VAL A 320 12.35 -11.60 1.67
CA VAL A 320 11.01 -11.29 2.18
C VAL A 320 10.63 -9.85 1.78
N GLY A 321 11.51 -8.88 2.01
CA GLY A 321 11.29 -7.51 1.55
C GLY A 321 11.05 -7.45 0.04
N PHE A 322 11.92 -8.11 -0.74
CA PHE A 322 11.87 -8.14 -2.19
C PHE A 322 10.56 -8.72 -2.73
N SER A 323 10.12 -9.85 -2.20
CA SER A 323 8.94 -10.56 -2.72
C SER A 323 7.65 -10.15 -2.03
N ALA A 324 7.56 -10.27 -0.70
CA ALA A 324 6.32 -10.05 0.06
C ALA A 324 5.86 -8.58 0.08
N ILE A 325 6.81 -7.64 0.05
CA ILE A 325 6.50 -6.21 0.00
C ILE A 325 6.60 -5.68 -1.43
N GLY A 326 7.61 -6.12 -2.20
CA GLY A 326 7.83 -5.68 -3.58
C GLY A 326 6.66 -5.95 -4.52
N MET A 327 5.86 -7.02 -4.30
CA MET A 327 4.71 -7.34 -5.14
C MET A 327 3.62 -6.25 -5.17
N PHE A 328 3.55 -5.39 -4.16
CA PHE A 328 2.60 -4.26 -4.15
C PHE A 328 2.86 -3.24 -5.26
N ALA A 329 4.04 -3.25 -5.90
CA ALA A 329 4.31 -2.42 -7.07
C ALA A 329 3.43 -2.76 -8.28
N ALA A 330 3.14 -4.04 -8.49
CA ALA A 330 2.27 -4.48 -9.58
C ALA A 330 0.77 -4.34 -9.25
N LEU A 331 0.41 -4.24 -7.96
CA LEU A 331 -0.98 -4.16 -7.50
C LEU A 331 -1.68 -2.87 -7.93
N GLY A 332 -1.00 -1.73 -7.83
CA GLY A 332 -1.56 -0.43 -8.20
C GLY A 332 -1.99 -0.34 -9.68
N PRO A 333 -1.08 -0.62 -10.64
CA PRO A 333 -1.45 -0.72 -12.05
C PRO A 333 -2.58 -1.72 -12.30
N PHE A 334 -2.47 -2.91 -11.73
CA PHE A 334 -3.46 -3.97 -11.89
C PHE A 334 -4.87 -3.51 -11.49
N LEU A 335 -5.02 -2.97 -10.27
CA LEU A 335 -6.32 -2.48 -9.79
C LEU A 335 -6.82 -1.26 -10.59
N SER A 336 -5.93 -0.37 -11.03
CA SER A 336 -6.33 0.82 -11.81
C SER A 336 -6.85 0.47 -13.19
N GLU A 337 -6.41 -0.65 -13.74
CA GLU A 337 -6.80 -1.17 -15.06
C GLU A 337 -8.07 -2.04 -14.99
N MET A 338 -8.59 -2.34 -13.78
CA MET A 338 -9.82 -3.14 -13.58
C MET A 338 -11.11 -2.32 -13.59
N PHE A 339 -11.03 -1.00 -13.34
CA PHE A 339 -12.22 -0.17 -13.11
C PHE A 339 -12.25 1.07 -14.00
N PRO A 340 -13.45 1.48 -14.50
CA PRO A 340 -13.60 2.67 -15.31
C PRO A 340 -13.30 3.96 -14.52
N THR A 341 -12.90 5.01 -15.23
CA THR A 341 -12.38 6.26 -14.65
C THR A 341 -13.30 6.91 -13.61
N HIS A 342 -14.63 6.87 -13.82
CA HIS A 342 -15.61 7.54 -12.97
C HIS A 342 -15.82 6.87 -11.59
N VAL A 343 -15.42 5.59 -11.41
CA VAL A 343 -15.51 4.84 -10.14
C VAL A 343 -14.19 4.22 -9.73
N ARG A 344 -13.11 4.48 -10.48
CA ARG A 344 -11.80 3.84 -10.30
C ARG A 344 -11.29 3.97 -8.89
N THR A 345 -11.15 5.20 -8.41
CA THR A 345 -10.56 5.44 -7.09
C THR A 345 -11.43 4.88 -5.97
N THR A 346 -12.75 4.98 -6.11
CA THR A 346 -13.70 4.41 -5.15
C THR A 346 -13.56 2.88 -5.08
N CYS A 347 -13.56 2.18 -6.22
CA CYS A 347 -13.44 0.71 -6.26
C CYS A 347 -12.05 0.22 -5.84
N MET A 348 -10.98 0.87 -6.33
CA MET A 348 -9.60 0.56 -5.90
C MET A 348 -9.43 0.76 -4.39
N GLY A 349 -9.88 1.91 -3.90
CA GLY A 349 -9.83 2.26 -2.48
C GLY A 349 -10.63 1.28 -1.63
N PHE A 350 -11.81 0.85 -2.10
CA PHE A 350 -12.59 -0.17 -1.42
C PHE A 350 -11.84 -1.50 -1.33
N ALA A 351 -11.40 -2.05 -2.47
CA ALA A 351 -10.69 -3.34 -2.50
C ALA A 351 -9.42 -3.31 -1.63
N TYR A 352 -8.63 -2.24 -1.72
CA TYR A 352 -7.40 -2.09 -0.95
C TYR A 352 -7.66 -1.98 0.55
N ASN A 353 -8.63 -1.18 0.97
CA ASN A 353 -8.90 -0.96 2.38
C ASN A 353 -9.68 -2.11 3.04
N VAL A 354 -10.54 -2.82 2.30
CA VAL A 354 -11.09 -4.11 2.76
C VAL A 354 -9.96 -5.10 2.99
N GLY A 355 -9.05 -5.21 2.03
CA GLY A 355 -7.86 -6.06 2.15
C GLY A 355 -7.01 -5.70 3.37
N LYS A 356 -6.77 -4.40 3.58
CA LYS A 356 -6.00 -3.87 4.72
C LYS A 356 -6.67 -4.20 6.06
N SER A 357 -7.98 -3.98 6.18
CA SER A 357 -8.73 -4.20 7.42
C SER A 357 -8.87 -5.69 7.76
N VAL A 358 -9.26 -6.50 6.79
CA VAL A 358 -9.40 -7.96 6.99
C VAL A 358 -8.03 -8.61 7.16
N GLY A 359 -7.05 -8.17 6.37
CA GLY A 359 -5.67 -8.63 6.48
C GLY A 359 -5.04 -8.35 7.84
N ALA A 360 -5.39 -7.23 8.49
CA ALA A 360 -4.96 -6.93 9.85
C ALA A 360 -5.44 -7.97 10.87
N GLY A 361 -6.53 -8.69 10.58
CA GLY A 361 -6.98 -9.82 11.39
C GLY A 361 -5.95 -10.95 11.51
N SER A 362 -5.02 -11.08 10.54
CA SER A 362 -3.91 -12.04 10.62
C SER A 362 -3.02 -11.79 11.83
N VAL A 363 -2.86 -10.54 12.26
CA VAL A 363 -2.05 -10.17 13.44
C VAL A 363 -2.64 -10.79 14.70
N VAL A 364 -3.96 -10.66 14.87
CA VAL A 364 -4.68 -11.28 16.00
C VAL A 364 -4.66 -12.80 15.89
N GLY A 365 -4.92 -13.33 14.69
CA GLY A 365 -4.92 -14.77 14.43
C GLY A 365 -3.57 -15.42 14.71
N VAL A 366 -2.46 -14.82 14.28
CA VAL A 366 -1.10 -15.27 14.61
C VAL A 366 -0.88 -15.24 16.13
N GLY A 367 -1.31 -14.15 16.80
CA GLY A 367 -1.20 -14.03 18.27
C GLY A 367 -1.88 -15.18 18.99
N VAL A 368 -3.15 -15.45 18.66
CA VAL A 368 -3.93 -16.53 19.26
C VAL A 368 -3.32 -17.91 18.94
N LEU A 369 -3.01 -18.17 17.67
CA LEU A 369 -2.47 -19.46 17.24
C LEU A 369 -1.08 -19.74 17.85
N SER A 370 -0.31 -18.67 18.07
CA SER A 370 1.06 -18.78 18.63
C SER A 370 1.07 -19.35 20.05
N THR A 371 -0.02 -19.25 20.81
CA THR A 371 -0.15 -19.83 22.15
C THR A 371 -0.23 -21.36 22.12
N HIS A 372 -0.64 -21.94 20.98
CA HIS A 372 -0.81 -23.39 20.82
C HIS A 372 0.36 -24.06 20.08
N ILE A 373 0.86 -23.45 19.02
CA ILE A 373 1.87 -24.07 18.13
C ILE A 373 3.21 -23.31 18.08
N GLY A 374 3.36 -22.26 18.87
CA GLY A 374 4.53 -21.39 18.85
C GLY A 374 4.51 -20.34 17.74
N LEU A 375 5.26 -19.23 17.94
CA LEU A 375 5.17 -18.04 17.11
C LEU A 375 5.59 -18.29 15.65
N ALA A 376 6.71 -18.97 15.43
CA ALA A 376 7.22 -19.24 14.08
C ALA A 376 6.22 -20.06 13.25
N ASN A 377 5.65 -21.13 13.84
CA ASN A 377 4.67 -21.98 13.17
C ASN A 377 3.37 -21.22 12.89
N ALA A 378 2.90 -20.43 13.85
CA ALA A 378 1.71 -19.61 13.66
C ALA A 378 1.88 -18.58 12.54
N MET A 379 2.99 -17.83 12.52
CA MET A 379 3.33 -16.91 11.43
C MET A 379 3.40 -17.65 10.09
N GLY A 380 4.12 -18.77 10.03
CA GLY A 380 4.26 -19.59 8.82
C GLY A 380 2.91 -20.05 8.28
N THR A 381 2.04 -20.61 9.13
CA THR A 381 0.71 -21.09 8.75
C THR A 381 -0.16 -19.97 8.18
N PHE A 382 -0.20 -18.80 8.85
CA PHE A 382 -0.95 -17.65 8.35
C PHE A 382 -0.41 -17.10 7.03
N CYS A 383 0.92 -17.00 6.86
CA CYS A 383 1.52 -16.55 5.62
C CYS A 383 1.24 -17.52 4.46
N LEU A 384 1.36 -18.82 4.71
CA LEU A 384 1.07 -19.85 3.69
C LEU A 384 -0.39 -19.78 3.25
N GLY A 385 -1.34 -19.70 4.17
CA GLY A 385 -2.76 -19.55 3.85
C GLY A 385 -3.07 -18.23 3.14
N ALA A 386 -2.48 -17.13 3.58
CA ALA A 386 -2.69 -15.80 3.01
C ALA A 386 -2.19 -15.72 1.55
N TYR A 387 -0.98 -16.21 1.27
CA TYR A 387 -0.48 -16.21 -0.11
C TYR A 387 -1.20 -17.21 -1.01
N ALA A 388 -1.72 -18.32 -0.48
CA ALA A 388 -2.61 -19.20 -1.22
C ALA A 388 -3.91 -18.49 -1.64
N ILE A 389 -4.52 -17.73 -0.74
CA ILE A 389 -5.70 -16.87 -1.02
C ILE A 389 -5.36 -15.83 -2.08
N ALA A 390 -4.19 -15.17 -1.99
CA ALA A 390 -3.76 -14.20 -2.97
C ALA A 390 -3.60 -14.82 -4.35
N VAL A 391 -2.89 -15.94 -4.46
CA VAL A 391 -2.70 -16.66 -5.74
C VAL A 391 -4.05 -17.11 -6.31
N PHE A 392 -4.95 -17.62 -5.49
CA PHE A 392 -6.30 -17.99 -5.91
C PHE A 392 -7.05 -16.78 -6.49
N GLY A 393 -7.03 -15.64 -5.80
CA GLY A 393 -7.64 -14.41 -6.29
C GLY A 393 -7.06 -13.95 -7.63
N ILE A 394 -5.72 -13.98 -7.78
CA ILE A 394 -5.05 -13.60 -9.03
C ILE A 394 -5.42 -14.52 -10.20
N LEU A 395 -5.52 -15.83 -9.95
CA LEU A 395 -5.85 -16.82 -10.99
C LEU A 395 -7.24 -16.61 -11.60
N LEU A 396 -8.18 -16.07 -10.83
CA LEU A 396 -9.56 -15.80 -11.27
C LEU A 396 -9.73 -14.42 -11.92
N LEU A 397 -8.72 -13.55 -11.85
CA LEU A 397 -8.74 -12.21 -12.43
C LEU A 397 -8.09 -12.22 -13.83
N PRO A 398 -8.55 -11.37 -14.77
CA PRO A 398 -7.97 -11.27 -16.11
C PRO A 398 -6.58 -10.59 -16.07
N GLU A 399 -5.79 -10.78 -17.14
CA GLU A 399 -4.59 -9.97 -17.39
C GLU A 399 -5.02 -8.57 -17.85
N THR A 400 -4.38 -7.53 -17.32
CA THR A 400 -4.75 -6.13 -17.62
C THR A 400 -3.66 -5.36 -18.38
N ARG A 401 -2.57 -6.02 -18.76
CA ARG A 401 -1.46 -5.37 -19.46
C ARG A 401 -1.91 -4.72 -20.76
N GLY A 402 -1.62 -3.43 -20.92
CA GLY A 402 -1.84 -2.68 -22.15
C GLY A 402 -3.27 -2.19 -22.37
N ILE A 403 -4.16 -2.38 -21.40
CA ILE A 403 -5.53 -1.85 -21.48
C ILE A 403 -5.48 -0.31 -21.41
N ALA A 404 -6.09 0.33 -22.39
CA ALA A 404 -6.30 1.78 -22.35
C ALA A 404 -7.39 2.11 -21.33
N ILE A 405 -7.02 2.87 -20.30
CA ILE A 405 -7.95 3.23 -19.19
C ILE A 405 -9.20 3.96 -19.70
N GLU A 406 -9.10 4.67 -20.81
CA GLU A 406 -10.17 5.46 -21.41
C GLU A 406 -11.28 4.58 -22.00
N THR A 407 -10.96 3.36 -22.44
CA THR A 407 -11.91 2.41 -23.04
C THR A 407 -12.60 1.51 -22.02
N ILE A 408 -12.16 1.57 -20.75
CA ILE A 408 -12.80 0.78 -19.68
C ILE A 408 -14.14 1.41 -19.34
N GLY A 409 -15.22 0.86 -19.81
CA GLY A 409 -16.59 1.36 -19.59
C GLY A 409 -17.44 1.31 -20.85
N ASP A 410 -16.84 1.31 -22.02
CA ASP A 410 -17.51 1.16 -23.32
C ASP A 410 -17.60 -0.31 -23.77
N ALA A 411 -16.81 -1.21 -23.15
CA ALA A 411 -16.85 -2.64 -23.43
C ALA A 411 -17.96 -3.34 -22.62
N ASP A 412 -18.75 -4.16 -23.28
CA ASP A 412 -19.72 -5.05 -22.63
C ASP A 412 -19.00 -6.00 -21.68
N PRO A 413 -19.31 -5.99 -20.36
CA PRO A 413 -18.66 -6.83 -19.38
C PRO A 413 -18.92 -8.34 -19.59
N THR A 414 -19.77 -8.73 -20.52
CA THR A 414 -20.07 -10.11 -20.88
C THR A 414 -19.24 -10.65 -22.04
N SER A 415 -18.46 -9.79 -22.73
CA SER A 415 -17.58 -10.23 -23.81
C SER A 415 -16.21 -10.65 -23.23
N ASP A 416 -15.90 -11.94 -23.31
CA ASP A 416 -14.57 -12.50 -22.98
C ASP A 416 -13.48 -12.11 -24.02
N ALA A 417 -13.76 -11.23 -24.97
CA ALA A 417 -12.84 -10.84 -26.01
C ALA A 417 -11.96 -9.64 -25.56
N PRO A 418 -10.64 -9.75 -25.55
CA PRO A 418 -9.76 -8.61 -25.29
C PRO A 418 -9.92 -7.57 -26.41
N VAL A 419 -10.25 -6.33 -26.06
CA VAL A 419 -10.23 -5.20 -27.01
C VAL A 419 -8.78 -4.89 -27.36
N VAL A 420 -8.33 -5.37 -28.52
CA VAL A 420 -7.02 -5.07 -29.06
C VAL A 420 -7.11 -3.80 -29.90
N THR A 421 -6.52 -2.71 -29.42
CA THR A 421 -6.35 -1.49 -30.24
C THR A 421 -5.17 -1.67 -31.19
N THR A 422 -5.44 -1.61 -32.50
CA THR A 422 -4.38 -1.55 -33.52
C THR A 422 -3.70 -0.15 -33.51
N PRO A 423 -2.46 -0.04 -33.99
CA PRO A 423 -1.71 1.23 -34.00
C PRO A 423 -2.37 2.35 -34.84
N SER A 424 -3.41 2.06 -35.58
CA SER A 424 -4.16 3.01 -36.43
C SER A 424 -5.41 3.62 -35.77
N GLY A 425 -5.65 3.37 -34.48
CA GLY A 425 -6.77 4.00 -33.75
C GLY A 425 -8.19 3.50 -34.09
N THR A 426 -8.32 2.48 -34.90
CA THR A 426 -9.63 1.86 -35.24
C THR A 426 -9.97 0.74 -34.27
N VAL A 427 -11.13 0.85 -33.62
CA VAL A 427 -11.68 -0.19 -32.75
C VAL A 427 -12.38 -1.23 -33.60
N THR A 428 -11.80 -2.42 -33.72
CA THR A 428 -12.46 -3.57 -34.35
C THR A 428 -12.78 -4.61 -33.28
N SER A 429 -14.07 -4.96 -33.15
CA SER A 429 -14.52 -6.09 -32.35
C SER A 429 -14.13 -7.39 -33.07
N ALA A 430 -13.45 -8.28 -32.39
CA ALA A 430 -13.01 -9.58 -32.90
C ALA A 430 -14.17 -10.60 -33.15
N ALA A 431 -15.43 -10.15 -33.02
CA ALA A 431 -16.61 -11.01 -33.19
C ALA A 431 -17.06 -11.23 -34.66
N ALA A 432 -16.38 -10.63 -35.66
CA ALA A 432 -16.84 -10.64 -37.07
C ALA A 432 -16.03 -11.55 -38.01
N ALA A 433 -15.26 -12.52 -37.51
CA ALA A 433 -14.49 -13.44 -38.35
C ALA A 433 -14.66 -14.90 -37.90
N ARG A 434 -15.83 -15.48 -38.18
CA ARG A 434 -15.99 -16.92 -38.47
C ARG A 434 -16.91 -17.06 -39.67
N PRO A 435 -16.48 -17.80 -40.73
CA PRO A 435 -17.34 -18.13 -41.86
C PRO A 435 -18.43 -19.13 -41.46
#